data_ce18f4f1a09e66f7118214000da7a608
#
_entry.id   ce18f4f1a09e66f7118214000da7a608
#
_cell.length_a   1.000
_cell.length_b   1.000
_cell.length_c   1.000
_cell.angle_alpha   90.00
_cell.angle_beta   90.00
_cell.angle_gamma   90.00
#
_symmetry.space_group_name_H-M   'P 1'
#
loop_
_entity.id
_entity.type
_entity.pdbx_description
1 polymer ?
#
loop_
_entity_poly.entity_id
_entity_poly.type
_entity_poly.pdbx_seq_one_letter_code
_entity_poly.pdbx_strand_id
1 'polypeptide(L)'
;MRKHLRMRRSRPARTLLMTLTALTALTTAACSDTQQPNDAEPPPTPRNRPTTSHPAPQPPSPPPADGTDVGACTDGNCEIAVTEPVTIRFPAPDDAGRATLSVTKVGPNEIEYEVKSGNNRSTGGAEGPGQGCLTYLRDRGSGNSCGTLDPTRPSPRPGAVVIQATTGTDGTALLHIVSP
;
A
#
# COMPACT_ATOMS: atom_id res chain seq x y z
N MET A 1 45.34 30.47 24.93
CA MET A 1 44.18 31.33 24.69
C MET A 1 43.97 31.49 23.20
N ARG A 2 43.03 30.80 22.58
CA ARG A 2 42.58 31.02 21.18
C ARG A 2 41.07 31.06 21.17
N LYS A 3 40.51 32.24 20.86
CA LYS A 3 39.09 32.51 20.73
C LYS A 3 38.62 32.00 19.37
N HIS A 4 37.67 31.08 19.33
CA HIS A 4 36.98 30.67 18.10
C HIS A 4 35.77 31.53 17.87
N LEU A 5 35.81 32.29 16.77
CA LEU A 5 34.71 33.08 16.28
C LEU A 5 33.58 32.18 15.80
N ARG A 6 32.39 32.41 16.35
CA ARG A 6 31.13 31.86 15.84
C ARG A 6 30.68 32.63 14.59
N MET A 7 30.73 31.98 13.44
CA MET A 7 30.16 32.52 12.22
C MET A 7 28.65 32.21 12.20
N ARG A 8 27.82 33.21 12.46
CA ARG A 8 26.37 33.15 12.23
C ARG A 8 26.10 33.26 10.73
N ARG A 9 25.63 32.20 10.10
CA ARG A 9 25.05 32.24 8.75
C ARG A 9 23.58 32.61 8.83
N SER A 10 23.26 33.81 8.39
CA SER A 10 21.93 34.31 8.14
C SER A 10 21.29 33.60 6.95
N ARG A 11 20.06 33.14 7.14
CA ARG A 11 19.20 32.60 6.09
C ARG A 11 18.48 33.72 5.37
N PRO A 12 18.49 33.76 4.03
CA PRO A 12 17.63 34.67 3.30
C PRO A 12 16.18 34.13 3.28
N ALA A 13 15.26 34.95 3.72
CA ALA A 13 13.83 34.76 3.50
C ALA A 13 13.52 34.90 1.99
N ARG A 14 13.01 33.85 1.37
CA ARG A 14 12.43 33.93 0.03
C ARG A 14 10.93 34.01 0.16
N THR A 15 10.44 35.19 -0.04
CA THR A 15 9.04 35.51 -0.32
C THR A 15 8.66 34.91 -1.65
N LEU A 16 7.67 34.03 -1.66
CA LEU A 16 7.08 33.47 -2.89
C LEU A 16 5.75 34.17 -3.16
N LEU A 17 5.73 34.78 -4.32
CA LEU A 17 4.60 35.48 -4.93
C LEU A 17 3.51 34.42 -5.28
N MET A 18 2.27 34.70 -4.86
CA MET A 18 1.06 34.02 -5.35
C MET A 18 0.73 34.52 -6.76
N THR A 19 0.57 33.62 -7.69
CA THR A 19 -0.17 33.88 -8.92
C THR A 19 -1.38 32.98 -8.99
N LEU A 20 -2.52 33.63 -8.85
CA LEU A 20 -3.86 33.11 -9.03
C LEU A 20 -4.19 33.15 -10.53
N THR A 21 -4.44 32.01 -11.17
CA THR A 21 -5.07 31.98 -12.50
C THR A 21 -6.28 31.03 -12.44
N ALA A 22 -7.44 31.67 -12.42
CA ALA A 22 -8.73 31.05 -12.71
C ALA A 22 -8.98 31.13 -14.20
N LEU A 23 -9.50 30.11 -14.85
CA LEU A 23 -10.60 30.12 -15.82
C LEU A 23 -10.73 28.73 -16.44
N THR A 24 -11.83 28.05 -16.19
CA THR A 24 -12.25 26.92 -17.00
C THR A 24 -13.69 27.11 -17.44
N ALA A 25 -13.86 27.16 -18.76
CA ALA A 25 -15.15 27.24 -19.41
C ALA A 25 -15.86 25.87 -19.38
N LEU A 26 -17.12 25.85 -18.95
CA LEU A 26 -18.05 24.76 -19.16
C LEU A 26 -18.53 24.77 -20.61
N THR A 27 -18.35 23.67 -21.34
CA THR A 27 -19.05 23.40 -22.59
C THR A 27 -20.13 22.34 -22.33
N THR A 28 -21.37 22.78 -22.30
CA THR A 28 -22.57 21.91 -22.34
C THR A 28 -22.88 21.55 -23.80
N ALA A 29 -22.72 20.26 -24.13
CA ALA A 29 -23.24 19.73 -25.38
C ALA A 29 -24.71 19.33 -25.19
N ALA A 30 -25.59 20.10 -25.78
CA ALA A 30 -27.01 19.74 -25.91
C ALA A 30 -27.17 18.78 -27.09
N CYS A 31 -27.68 17.56 -26.85
CA CYS A 31 -28.17 16.68 -27.88
C CYS A 31 -29.59 17.08 -28.20
N SER A 32 -29.82 17.53 -29.43
CA SER A 32 -31.15 17.84 -29.96
C SER A 32 -31.87 16.55 -30.33
N ASP A 33 -33.05 16.36 -29.75
CA ASP A 33 -34.04 15.38 -30.21
C ASP A 33 -34.57 15.77 -31.58
N THR A 34 -34.34 14.91 -32.56
CA THR A 34 -35.09 14.97 -33.82
C THR A 34 -36.12 13.86 -33.78
N GLN A 35 -37.36 14.22 -33.50
CA GLN A 35 -38.52 13.34 -33.66
C GLN A 35 -38.79 13.09 -35.13
N GLN A 36 -38.79 11.82 -35.52
CA GLN A 36 -39.28 11.34 -36.80
C GLN A 36 -40.46 10.41 -36.56
N PRO A 37 -41.59 10.58 -37.29
CA PRO A 37 -42.81 9.87 -36.98
C PRO A 37 -42.90 8.49 -37.64
N ASN A 38 -43.42 7.56 -36.84
CA ASN A 38 -44.19 6.36 -37.19
C ASN A 38 -43.72 5.45 -38.33
N ASP A 39 -43.14 4.33 -37.89
CA ASP A 39 -43.44 3.03 -38.52
C ASP A 39 -43.64 1.97 -37.42
N ALA A 40 -44.62 1.09 -37.66
CA ALA A 40 -45.16 0.16 -36.70
C ALA A 40 -44.10 -0.84 -36.20
N GLU A 41 -43.85 -0.77 -34.90
CA GLU A 41 -42.95 -1.68 -34.20
C GLU A 41 -43.61 -3.06 -33.98
N PRO A 42 -42.96 -4.16 -34.37
CA PRO A 42 -43.38 -5.50 -33.95
C PRO A 42 -43.19 -5.71 -32.45
N PRO A 43 -43.98 -6.58 -31.77
CA PRO A 43 -43.96 -6.73 -30.33
C PRO A 43 -42.58 -7.14 -29.80
N PRO A 44 -42.18 -6.60 -28.63
CA PRO A 44 -40.83 -6.83 -28.08
C PRO A 44 -40.69 -8.29 -27.71
N THR A 45 -39.72 -8.93 -28.32
CA THR A 45 -39.17 -10.23 -27.86
C THR A 45 -38.67 -10.09 -26.41
N PRO A 46 -38.92 -11.06 -25.54
CA PRO A 46 -38.43 -11.03 -24.17
C PRO A 46 -36.88 -10.94 -24.18
N ARG A 47 -36.32 -9.78 -23.83
CA ARG A 47 -34.90 -9.66 -23.58
C ARG A 47 -34.55 -10.56 -22.40
N ASN A 48 -33.81 -11.62 -22.65
CA ASN A 48 -33.16 -12.37 -21.60
C ASN A 48 -32.36 -11.38 -20.75
N ARG A 49 -32.86 -11.13 -19.52
CA ARG A 49 -32.15 -10.37 -18.50
C ARG A 49 -30.83 -11.13 -18.25
N PRO A 50 -29.65 -10.48 -18.35
CA PRO A 50 -28.42 -11.13 -17.97
C PRO A 50 -28.57 -11.60 -16.52
N THR A 51 -28.49 -12.88 -16.30
CA THR A 51 -28.38 -13.44 -14.95
C THR A 51 -27.04 -12.97 -14.42
N THR A 52 -27.05 -12.05 -13.47
CA THR A 52 -25.87 -11.69 -12.71
C THR A 52 -25.40 -12.93 -12.00
N SER A 53 -24.42 -13.62 -12.60
CA SER A 53 -23.71 -14.70 -11.94
C SER A 53 -23.03 -14.10 -10.71
N HIS A 54 -23.55 -14.42 -9.54
CA HIS A 54 -22.89 -14.12 -8.28
C HIS A 54 -21.57 -14.89 -8.28
N PRO A 55 -20.41 -14.23 -8.07
CA PRO A 55 -19.14 -14.97 -7.96
C PRO A 55 -19.28 -16.02 -6.87
N ALA A 56 -18.86 -17.25 -7.16
CA ALA A 56 -18.82 -18.29 -6.16
C ALA A 56 -17.96 -17.84 -4.98
N PRO A 57 -18.33 -18.19 -3.72
CA PRO A 57 -17.49 -17.89 -2.56
C PRO A 57 -16.07 -18.42 -2.80
N GLN A 58 -15.10 -17.55 -2.66
CA GLN A 58 -13.69 -17.92 -2.78
C GLN A 58 -13.34 -18.91 -1.65
N PRO A 59 -12.61 -19.99 -1.92
CA PRO A 59 -12.12 -20.86 -0.86
C PRO A 59 -11.34 -20.05 0.16
N PRO A 60 -11.41 -20.38 1.47
CA PRO A 60 -10.58 -19.73 2.47
C PRO A 60 -9.10 -19.87 2.09
N SER A 61 -8.34 -18.77 2.23
CA SER A 61 -6.89 -18.80 2.04
C SER A 61 -6.25 -19.78 3.03
N PRO A 62 -5.22 -20.53 2.62
CA PRO A 62 -4.49 -21.36 3.56
C PRO A 62 -3.90 -20.51 4.70
N PRO A 63 -3.75 -21.07 5.92
CA PRO A 63 -3.11 -20.36 7.01
C PRO A 63 -1.65 -20.01 6.65
N PRO A 64 -1.11 -18.89 7.19
CA PRO A 64 0.28 -18.52 6.97
C PRO A 64 1.25 -19.59 7.50
N ALA A 65 2.40 -19.75 6.84
CA ALA A 65 3.34 -20.82 7.11
C ALA A 65 3.88 -20.82 8.55
N ASP A 66 4.10 -19.63 9.14
CA ASP A 66 4.63 -19.44 10.48
C ASP A 66 3.52 -19.04 11.49
N GLY A 67 2.26 -19.15 11.10
CA GLY A 67 1.11 -18.86 11.96
C GLY A 67 1.11 -17.42 12.47
N THR A 68 1.24 -17.24 13.78
CA THR A 68 1.32 -15.94 14.46
C THR A 68 2.66 -15.73 15.17
N ASP A 69 3.65 -16.58 14.91
CA ASP A 69 4.94 -16.51 15.58
C ASP A 69 5.82 -15.36 15.02
N VAL A 70 5.82 -14.26 15.73
CA VAL A 70 6.66 -13.09 15.43
C VAL A 70 8.16 -13.44 15.47
N GLY A 71 8.55 -14.43 16.28
CA GLY A 71 9.93 -14.91 16.39
C GLY A 71 10.47 -15.52 15.10
N ALA A 72 9.60 -16.10 14.26
CA ALA A 72 9.98 -16.65 12.97
C ALA A 72 10.57 -15.59 12.03
N CYS A 73 10.25 -14.31 12.21
CA CYS A 73 10.74 -13.23 11.35
C CYS A 73 12.17 -12.76 11.66
N THR A 74 12.84 -13.30 12.69
CA THR A 74 14.14 -12.80 13.18
C THR A 74 15.31 -13.01 12.23
N ASP A 75 15.19 -13.94 11.30
CA ASP A 75 16.15 -14.21 10.21
C ASP A 75 15.87 -13.42 8.93
N GLY A 76 14.75 -12.69 8.87
CA GLY A 76 14.33 -11.92 7.70
C GLY A 76 13.52 -12.72 6.69
N ASN A 77 13.03 -13.92 7.07
CA ASN A 77 12.21 -14.77 6.20
C ASN A 77 11.04 -15.35 6.98
N CYS A 78 9.87 -14.76 6.83
CA CYS A 78 8.65 -15.26 7.49
C CYS A 78 7.37 -14.96 6.72
N GLU A 79 6.32 -15.67 7.12
CA GLU A 79 4.93 -15.47 6.70
C GLU A 79 4.03 -15.62 7.91
N ILE A 80 3.57 -14.51 8.48
CA ILE A 80 2.78 -14.49 9.72
C ILE A 80 1.49 -13.70 9.58
N ALA A 81 0.49 -14.10 10.37
CA ALA A 81 -0.71 -13.31 10.61
C ALA A 81 -0.55 -12.46 11.88
N VAL A 82 -0.97 -11.20 11.82
CA VAL A 82 -1.03 -10.29 12.97
C VAL A 82 -2.43 -9.74 13.14
N THR A 83 -2.89 -9.65 14.39
CA THR A 83 -4.21 -9.12 14.77
C THR A 83 -4.13 -7.87 15.63
N GLU A 84 -2.91 -7.48 16.02
CA GLU A 84 -2.64 -6.35 16.89
C GLU A 84 -1.31 -5.68 16.55
N PRO A 85 -1.05 -4.47 17.02
CA PRO A 85 0.24 -3.80 16.86
C PRO A 85 1.41 -4.66 17.37
N VAL A 86 2.46 -4.80 16.56
CA VAL A 86 3.62 -5.63 16.85
C VAL A 86 4.90 -4.99 16.33
N THR A 87 6.04 -5.29 16.98
CA THR A 87 7.36 -4.87 16.54
C THR A 87 8.23 -6.06 16.22
N ILE A 88 8.73 -6.12 14.99
CA ILE A 88 9.55 -7.20 14.44
C ILE A 88 10.93 -6.65 14.13
N ARG A 89 11.98 -7.39 14.51
CA ARG A 89 13.38 -7.03 14.23
C ARG A 89 14.02 -8.12 13.38
N PHE A 90 14.58 -7.74 12.23
CA PHE A 90 15.16 -8.65 11.25
C PHE A 90 16.47 -8.06 10.69
N PRO A 91 17.29 -8.84 9.97
CA PRO A 91 18.50 -8.33 9.33
C PRO A 91 18.17 -7.24 8.30
N ALA A 92 18.92 -6.14 8.34
CA ALA A 92 18.83 -5.13 7.29
C ALA A 92 19.51 -5.65 6.00
N PRO A 93 19.18 -5.11 4.82
CA PRO A 93 19.87 -5.50 3.59
C PRO A 93 21.35 -5.13 3.65
N ASP A 94 22.17 -5.89 2.89
CA ASP A 94 23.61 -5.66 2.71
C ASP A 94 24.41 -5.53 4.04
N ASP A 95 24.07 -6.36 5.04
CA ASP A 95 24.70 -6.39 6.36
C ASP A 95 24.72 -5.04 7.12
N ALA A 96 23.79 -4.14 6.77
CA ALA A 96 23.64 -2.82 7.42
C ALA A 96 23.11 -2.89 8.88
N GLY A 97 23.21 -4.05 9.52
CA GLY A 97 22.77 -4.30 10.88
C GLY A 97 21.33 -4.82 10.97
N ARG A 98 20.50 -4.19 11.78
CA ARG A 98 19.09 -4.63 11.97
C ARG A 98 18.11 -3.57 11.53
N ALA A 99 17.07 -4.03 10.86
CA ALA A 99 15.85 -3.26 10.57
C ALA A 99 14.77 -3.58 11.60
N THR A 100 13.80 -2.68 11.71
CA THR A 100 12.62 -2.83 12.55
C THR A 100 11.38 -2.51 11.75
N LEU A 101 10.44 -3.44 11.70
CA LEU A 101 9.07 -3.24 11.24
C LEU A 101 8.19 -3.06 12.47
N SER A 102 7.50 -1.95 12.56
CA SER A 102 6.51 -1.67 13.60
C SER A 102 5.14 -1.57 12.95
N VAL A 103 4.31 -2.59 13.14
CA VAL A 103 2.89 -2.50 12.82
C VAL A 103 2.24 -1.64 13.89
N THR A 104 1.62 -0.54 13.47
CA THR A 104 1.04 0.47 14.38
C THR A 104 -0.46 0.37 14.49
N LYS A 105 -1.10 -0.21 13.47
CA LYS A 105 -2.54 -0.44 13.43
C LYS A 105 -2.87 -1.71 12.64
N VAL A 106 -3.81 -2.47 13.15
CA VAL A 106 -4.44 -3.62 12.46
C VAL A 106 -5.92 -3.55 12.76
N GLY A 107 -6.73 -3.78 11.74
CA GLY A 107 -8.18 -3.79 11.85
C GLY A 107 -8.84 -4.48 10.65
N PRO A 108 -10.17 -4.62 10.63
CA PRO A 108 -10.88 -5.14 9.49
C PRO A 108 -10.57 -4.33 8.22
N ASN A 109 -9.93 -4.97 7.25
CA ASN A 109 -9.45 -4.35 6.01
C ASN A 109 -8.50 -3.16 6.21
N GLU A 110 -7.71 -3.15 7.28
CA GLU A 110 -6.82 -2.04 7.58
C GLU A 110 -5.49 -2.51 8.20
N ILE A 111 -4.39 -1.94 7.72
CA ILE A 111 -3.05 -2.07 8.32
C ILE A 111 -2.27 -0.79 8.15
N GLU A 112 -1.54 -0.37 9.20
CA GLU A 112 -0.52 0.66 9.13
C GLU A 112 0.78 0.17 9.76
N TYR A 113 1.91 0.55 9.16
CA TYR A 113 3.22 0.15 9.68
C TYR A 113 4.30 1.18 9.35
N GLU A 114 5.39 1.08 10.09
CA GLU A 114 6.63 1.82 9.88
C GLU A 114 7.81 0.86 9.79
N VAL A 115 8.71 1.09 8.85
CA VAL A 115 9.98 0.37 8.73
C VAL A 115 11.12 1.33 8.99
N LYS A 116 12.06 0.94 9.85
CA LYS A 116 13.31 1.66 10.14
C LYS A 116 14.52 0.79 9.86
N SER A 117 15.53 1.36 9.18
CA SER A 117 16.83 0.74 8.98
C SER A 117 17.90 1.83 8.96
N GLY A 118 18.80 1.81 9.93
CA GLY A 118 19.74 2.91 10.10
C GLY A 118 19.05 4.27 10.22
N ASN A 119 19.39 5.18 9.31
CA ASN A 119 18.76 6.52 9.23
C ASN A 119 17.53 6.58 8.31
N ASN A 120 17.20 5.46 7.66
CA ASN A 120 16.05 5.38 6.76
C ASN A 120 14.78 5.05 7.53
N ARG A 121 13.71 5.74 7.17
CA ARG A 121 12.35 5.48 7.67
C ARG A 121 11.38 5.45 6.50
N SER A 122 10.50 4.47 6.49
CA SER A 122 9.41 4.34 5.53
C SER A 122 8.13 4.00 6.27
N THR A 123 7.02 4.56 5.84
CA THR A 123 5.69 4.20 6.35
C THR A 123 4.88 3.59 5.23
N GLY A 124 4.10 2.59 5.55
CA GLY A 124 3.15 1.95 4.65
C GLY A 124 1.82 1.76 5.34
N GLY A 125 0.79 1.59 4.56
CA GLY A 125 -0.54 1.32 5.06
C GLY A 125 -1.49 1.03 3.91
N ALA A 126 -2.50 0.25 4.19
CA ALA A 126 -3.54 -0.12 3.23
C ALA A 126 -4.89 -0.14 3.93
N GLU A 127 -5.92 0.27 3.19
CA GLU A 127 -7.31 0.28 3.64
C GLU A 127 -8.20 -0.28 2.52
N GLY A 128 -9.10 -1.18 2.89
CA GLY A 128 -10.03 -1.83 1.97
C GLY A 128 -9.71 -3.32 1.75
N PRO A 129 -10.70 -4.09 1.26
CA PRO A 129 -10.55 -5.52 1.01
C PRO A 129 -9.49 -5.81 -0.06
N GLY A 130 -8.56 -6.75 0.22
CA GLY A 130 -7.51 -7.16 -0.71
C GLY A 130 -6.49 -6.07 -1.02
N GLN A 131 -6.44 -5.02 -0.21
CA GLN A 131 -5.43 -3.98 -0.32
C GLN A 131 -4.18 -4.37 0.45
N GLY A 132 -3.05 -3.83 0.04
CA GLY A 132 -1.78 -4.07 0.71
C GLY A 132 -0.69 -3.16 0.21
N CYS A 133 0.50 -3.29 0.79
CA CYS A 133 1.70 -2.57 0.40
C CYS A 133 2.89 -3.51 0.27
N LEU A 134 3.68 -3.32 -0.78
CA LEU A 134 5.03 -3.86 -0.91
C LEU A 134 6.03 -2.76 -0.57
N THR A 135 6.87 -3.01 0.43
CA THR A 135 8.01 -2.16 0.78
C THR A 135 9.31 -2.86 0.37
N TYR A 136 10.11 -2.18 -0.43
CA TYR A 136 11.46 -2.62 -0.77
C TYR A 136 12.45 -1.83 0.08
N LEU A 137 13.03 -2.49 1.08
CA LEU A 137 14.05 -1.91 1.95
C LEU A 137 15.43 -2.19 1.36
N ARG A 138 16.22 -1.15 1.10
CA ARG A 138 17.59 -1.21 0.58
C ARG A 138 18.55 -0.50 1.53
N ASP A 139 19.84 -0.69 1.33
CA ASP A 139 20.89 -0.03 2.13
C ASP A 139 20.68 1.51 2.19
N ARG A 140 20.39 2.15 1.07
CA ARG A 140 20.31 3.61 0.96
C ARG A 140 18.91 4.17 0.80
N GLY A 141 17.89 3.43 1.20
CA GLY A 141 16.52 3.91 1.11
C GLY A 141 15.48 2.81 1.05
N SER A 142 14.26 3.24 0.85
CA SER A 142 13.11 2.34 0.71
C SER A 142 12.13 2.90 -0.31
N GLY A 143 11.34 2.02 -0.89
CA GLY A 143 10.24 2.38 -1.78
C GLY A 143 9.01 1.55 -1.47
N ASN A 144 7.84 2.16 -1.54
CA ASN A 144 6.55 1.50 -1.34
C ASN A 144 5.73 1.49 -2.62
N SER A 145 5.01 0.40 -2.82
CA SER A 145 3.96 0.27 -3.84
C SER A 145 2.73 -0.31 -3.16
N CYS A 146 1.67 0.46 -3.09
CA CYS A 146 0.42 0.07 -2.42
C CYS A 146 -0.73 -0.02 -3.43
N GLY A 147 -1.69 -0.91 -3.15
CA GLY A 147 -2.86 -1.17 -3.98
C GLY A 147 -3.42 -2.55 -3.74
N THR A 148 -4.20 -3.06 -4.69
CA THR A 148 -4.64 -4.46 -4.66
C THR A 148 -3.44 -5.38 -4.83
N LEU A 149 -3.21 -6.26 -3.87
CA LEU A 149 -2.11 -7.21 -3.87
C LEU A 149 -2.64 -8.64 -3.74
N ASP A 150 -1.96 -9.53 -4.45
CA ASP A 150 -2.10 -10.97 -4.22
C ASP A 150 -1.48 -11.29 -2.85
N PRO A 151 -2.16 -12.06 -1.98
CA PRO A 151 -1.64 -12.42 -0.66
C PRO A 151 -0.49 -13.44 -0.72
N THR A 152 -0.10 -13.92 -1.89
CA THR A 152 1.01 -14.86 -2.04
C THR A 152 2.34 -14.22 -1.65
N ARG A 153 3.25 -15.06 -1.11
CA ARG A 153 4.60 -14.64 -0.72
C ARG A 153 5.35 -14.00 -1.90
N PRO A 154 5.89 -12.79 -1.74
CA PRO A 154 6.64 -12.13 -2.79
C PRO A 154 7.99 -12.86 -3.06
N SER A 155 8.49 -12.73 -4.29
CA SER A 155 9.82 -13.25 -4.62
C SER A 155 10.94 -12.43 -4.00
N PRO A 156 12.06 -13.06 -3.60
CA PRO A 156 13.27 -12.36 -3.15
C PRO A 156 13.76 -11.36 -4.20
N ARG A 157 14.39 -10.29 -3.76
CA ARG A 157 15.00 -9.27 -4.62
C ARG A 157 16.45 -9.02 -4.23
N PRO A 158 17.40 -9.12 -5.16
CA PRO A 158 18.79 -8.83 -4.87
C PRO A 158 18.99 -7.43 -4.26
N GLY A 159 19.73 -7.34 -3.15
CA GLY A 159 20.02 -6.09 -2.46
C GLY A 159 18.80 -5.40 -1.81
N ALA A 160 17.72 -6.14 -1.56
CA ALA A 160 16.55 -5.60 -0.89
C ALA A 160 15.86 -6.64 -0.02
N VAL A 161 15.46 -6.27 1.16
CA VAL A 161 14.41 -7.00 1.90
C VAL A 161 13.06 -6.55 1.40
N VAL A 162 12.23 -7.51 1.01
CA VAL A 162 10.85 -7.26 0.56
C VAL A 162 9.92 -7.49 1.73
N ILE A 163 9.11 -6.48 2.05
CA ILE A 163 8.08 -6.57 3.09
C ILE A 163 6.74 -6.41 2.38
N GLN A 164 5.87 -7.40 2.49
CA GLN A 164 4.50 -7.32 2.03
C GLN A 164 3.57 -7.33 3.23
N ALA A 165 2.63 -6.40 3.25
CA ALA A 165 1.57 -6.34 4.23
C ALA A 165 0.24 -6.28 3.49
N THR A 166 -0.66 -7.22 3.74
CA THR A 166 -2.01 -7.28 3.14
C THR A 166 -3.09 -7.30 4.21
N THR A 167 -4.20 -6.65 3.92
CA THR A 167 -5.34 -6.56 4.84
C THR A 167 -6.22 -7.80 4.76
N GLY A 168 -6.76 -8.23 5.90
CA GLY A 168 -7.82 -9.25 5.98
C GLY A 168 -9.14 -8.64 6.45
N THR A 169 -10.24 -9.27 6.09
CA THR A 169 -11.61 -8.80 6.42
C THR A 169 -11.99 -9.03 7.86
N ASP A 170 -11.32 -9.95 8.53
CA ASP A 170 -11.56 -10.41 9.90
C ASP A 170 -10.77 -9.65 10.97
N GLY A 171 -10.06 -8.58 10.59
CA GLY A 171 -9.17 -7.86 11.48
C GLY A 171 -7.77 -8.47 11.58
N THR A 172 -7.44 -9.39 10.68
CA THR A 172 -6.12 -9.98 10.55
C THR A 172 -5.37 -9.34 9.39
N ALA A 173 -4.08 -9.08 9.53
CA ALA A 173 -3.21 -8.72 8.42
C ALA A 173 -2.17 -9.82 8.20
N LEU A 174 -1.88 -10.14 6.93
CA LEU A 174 -0.82 -11.07 6.54
C LEU A 174 0.45 -10.29 6.25
N LEU A 175 1.54 -10.69 6.88
CA LEU A 175 2.86 -10.12 6.70
C LEU A 175 3.82 -11.14 6.11
N HIS A 176 4.53 -10.73 5.05
CA HIS A 176 5.70 -11.45 4.56
C HIS A 176 6.93 -10.57 4.73
N ILE A 177 8.02 -11.15 5.23
CA ILE A 177 9.35 -10.58 5.17
C ILE A 177 10.20 -11.55 4.35
N VAL A 178 10.88 -11.05 3.32
CA VAL A 178 11.67 -11.87 2.40
C VAL A 178 13.02 -11.21 2.16
N SER A 179 14.05 -11.79 2.72
CA SER A 179 15.47 -11.40 2.49
C SER A 179 15.96 -11.90 1.11
N PRO A 180 17.03 -11.30 0.58
CA PRO A 180 17.67 -11.69 -0.68
C PRO A 180 18.07 -13.15 -0.73
#